data_9ac8ea353ecaada0d2b7356017f9c8d4
#
_entry.id   9ac8ea353ecaada0d2b7356017f9c8d4
#
_cell.length_a   1.000
_cell.length_b   1.000
_cell.length_c   1.000
_cell.angle_alpha   90.00
_cell.angle_beta   90.00
_cell.angle_gamma   90.00
#
_symmetry.space_group_name_H-M   'P 1'
#
loop_
_entity.id
_entity.type
_entity.pdbx_description
1 polymer ?
#
loop_
_entity_poly.entity_id
_entity_poly.type
_entity_poly.pdbx_seq_one_letter_code
_entity_poly.pdbx_strand_id
1 'polypeptide(L)'
;MNKKTMLMILDGWGITQDPKVSAIAQANTPYIDSLYEKYPNATLRTDGEHVGLPDGQMGNSEVGHMNLGAGRIVYQDLAKINKAIKEDTLENEQAVVDAFAFAKAKNRKVHFAGLLSDGGVHAHIDHLKALLDAALNYGLEDLYVHAFTDGRDVDPKSGAGFLKELEDHIAGTPAQIASVIGRYYAMDRDQRWERVAKAYQLLKQGMGAPSHDVVASVEQSYKNDITDEFIDPIVAMNGQEPVATVEDGDVLIFFNYRTDRGRELTDMLCQRDFHEQNCHKLDLYYVTMTKYDDNFKNIHVIFEKPNLKNTLGEVLSAAGKKQIRIAETEKYPHVTFFFNGGQEIAFAGEQRIMCNSPKVATYDLQPEMSIDCVTSKIVPEINNQSADFICLNFANPDMVGHTGSMEAAVAACEAVDKAAAQVIDAAVANDYTVLVIADHGNCEVMLNEDGSVNTAHTTNPVPLILVDKDLKEIKSGVLGDIAPTILKLIGVEQPPEMTQESLI
;
A
#
# COMPACT_ATOMS: atom_id res chain seq x y z
N MET A 1 -10.27 22.75 -22.42
CA MET A 1 -10.36 24.11 -21.87
C MET A 1 -8.94 24.66 -21.75
N ASN A 2 -8.71 25.86 -21.41
CA ASN A 2 -7.34 26.38 -21.23
C ASN A 2 -7.30 27.26 -19.97
N LYS A 3 -7.65 26.63 -18.82
CA LYS A 3 -7.76 27.29 -17.53
C LYS A 3 -6.50 27.00 -16.69
N LYS A 4 -6.01 27.98 -15.94
CA LYS A 4 -5.06 27.71 -14.86
C LYS A 4 -5.79 26.99 -13.72
N THR A 5 -5.18 26.02 -13.11
CA THR A 5 -5.86 25.15 -12.14
C THR A 5 -5.06 25.01 -10.85
N MET A 6 -5.74 25.10 -9.72
CA MET A 6 -5.20 24.78 -8.41
C MET A 6 -5.90 23.55 -7.84
N LEU A 7 -5.14 22.61 -7.34
CA LEU A 7 -5.60 21.55 -6.46
C LEU A 7 -5.22 21.92 -5.02
N MET A 8 -6.23 22.20 -4.19
CA MET A 8 -6.08 22.45 -2.76
C MET A 8 -6.52 21.22 -1.99
N ILE A 9 -5.61 20.61 -1.25
CA ILE A 9 -5.84 19.42 -0.44
C ILE A 9 -5.94 19.83 1.01
N LEU A 10 -7.09 19.63 1.62
CA LEU A 10 -7.35 19.79 3.05
C LEU A 10 -7.09 18.42 3.71
N ASP A 11 -5.84 18.13 4.02
CA ASP A 11 -5.40 16.81 4.46
C ASP A 11 -6.17 16.34 5.72
N GLY A 12 -6.79 15.15 5.66
CA GLY A 12 -7.57 14.62 6.77
C GLY A 12 -8.97 15.23 6.96
N TRP A 13 -9.49 15.98 5.98
CA TRP A 13 -10.81 16.63 6.06
C TRP A 13 -11.90 15.72 5.46
N GLY A 14 -12.43 14.80 6.29
CA GLY A 14 -13.52 13.89 5.88
C GLY A 14 -14.92 14.48 6.07
N ILE A 15 -15.93 13.74 5.66
CA ILE A 15 -17.34 14.07 5.81
C ILE A 15 -18.02 13.08 6.75
N THR A 16 -18.63 13.54 7.84
CA THR A 16 -19.47 12.73 8.73
C THR A 16 -20.85 13.34 8.89
N GLN A 17 -21.81 12.51 9.31
CA GLN A 17 -23.17 12.96 9.65
C GLN A 17 -23.35 13.20 11.16
N ASP A 18 -22.41 12.79 11.99
CA ASP A 18 -22.46 13.01 13.43
C ASP A 18 -21.58 14.22 13.85
N PRO A 19 -22.18 15.40 14.09
CA PRO A 19 -21.41 16.57 14.48
C PRO A 19 -20.76 16.47 15.87
N LYS A 20 -21.18 15.52 16.70
CA LYS A 20 -20.64 15.37 18.06
C LYS A 20 -19.24 14.83 18.10
N VAL A 21 -18.90 14.00 17.11
CA VAL A 21 -17.57 13.38 17.01
C VAL A 21 -16.63 14.15 16.08
N SER A 22 -17.13 15.16 15.37
CA SER A 22 -16.41 15.88 14.31
C SER A 22 -15.84 17.21 14.83
N ALA A 23 -14.52 17.36 14.73
CA ALA A 23 -13.88 18.65 14.95
C ALA A 23 -14.26 19.66 13.84
N ILE A 24 -14.42 19.19 12.59
CA ILE A 24 -14.83 20.03 11.45
C ILE A 24 -16.20 20.64 11.68
N ALA A 25 -17.19 19.83 12.13
CA ALA A 25 -18.55 20.31 12.38
C ALA A 25 -18.66 21.24 13.60
N GLN A 26 -17.71 21.15 14.55
CA GLN A 26 -17.65 22.02 15.74
C GLN A 26 -16.84 23.29 15.50
N ALA A 27 -16.00 23.32 14.45
CA ALA A 27 -15.21 24.47 14.07
C ALA A 27 -16.05 25.56 13.40
N ASN A 28 -15.66 26.82 13.56
CA ASN A 28 -16.25 27.94 12.83
C ASN A 28 -15.54 28.11 11.49
N THR A 29 -16.11 27.54 10.43
CA THR A 29 -15.52 27.46 9.09
C THR A 29 -16.39 28.17 8.01
N PRO A 30 -16.73 29.47 8.23
CA PRO A 30 -17.72 30.16 7.40
C PRO A 30 -17.33 30.29 5.94
N TYR A 31 -16.02 30.31 5.63
CA TYR A 31 -15.59 30.41 4.24
C TYR A 31 -15.78 29.10 3.49
N ILE A 32 -15.28 27.98 4.02
CA ILE A 32 -15.46 26.66 3.42
C ILE A 32 -16.93 26.30 3.35
N ASP A 33 -17.73 26.59 4.38
CA ASP A 33 -19.18 26.37 4.36
C ASP A 33 -19.85 27.15 3.21
N SER A 34 -19.42 28.39 2.96
CA SER A 34 -19.92 29.20 1.87
C SER A 34 -19.58 28.64 0.47
N LEU A 35 -18.50 27.85 0.36
CA LEU A 35 -18.15 27.22 -0.92
C LEU A 35 -19.14 26.14 -1.31
N TYR A 36 -19.64 25.35 -0.35
CA TYR A 36 -20.70 24.35 -0.60
C TYR A 36 -21.99 24.96 -1.11
N GLU A 37 -22.32 26.18 -0.68
CA GLU A 37 -23.51 26.88 -1.10
C GLU A 37 -23.36 27.53 -2.49
N LYS A 38 -22.17 28.04 -2.79
CA LYS A 38 -21.91 28.86 -4.00
C LYS A 38 -21.47 28.07 -5.21
N TYR A 39 -20.83 26.92 -5.02
CA TYR A 39 -20.15 26.19 -6.08
C TYR A 39 -20.61 24.75 -6.19
N PRO A 40 -20.54 24.14 -7.38
CA PRO A 40 -20.83 22.73 -7.53
C PRO A 40 -19.90 21.89 -6.68
N ASN A 41 -20.47 20.93 -5.99
CA ASN A 41 -19.73 20.05 -5.09
C ASN A 41 -20.24 18.61 -5.18
N ALA A 42 -19.39 17.70 -4.82
CA ALA A 42 -19.58 16.26 -4.84
C ALA A 42 -18.67 15.61 -3.76
N THR A 43 -18.50 14.31 -3.80
CA THR A 43 -17.66 13.57 -2.86
C THR A 43 -16.68 12.67 -3.58
N LEU A 44 -15.52 12.39 -2.94
CA LEU A 44 -14.57 11.39 -3.39
C LEU A 44 -14.50 10.24 -2.38
N ARG A 45 -14.37 9.01 -2.89
CA ARG A 45 -14.01 7.84 -2.10
C ARG A 45 -12.49 7.74 -2.01
N THR A 46 -12.00 7.52 -0.78
CA THR A 46 -10.57 7.55 -0.46
C THR A 46 -10.10 6.32 0.32
N ASP A 47 -10.93 5.28 0.37
CA ASP A 47 -10.76 4.05 1.15
C ASP A 47 -10.75 2.80 0.26
N GLY A 48 -10.24 1.71 0.78
CA GLY A 48 -10.31 0.38 0.20
C GLY A 48 -9.90 0.31 -1.27
N GLU A 49 -10.62 -0.48 -2.05
CA GLU A 49 -10.33 -0.70 -3.48
C GLU A 49 -10.37 0.59 -4.31
N HIS A 50 -11.03 1.65 -3.84
CA HIS A 50 -11.10 2.95 -4.51
C HIS A 50 -9.76 3.68 -4.59
N VAL A 51 -8.81 3.30 -3.76
CA VAL A 51 -7.44 3.84 -3.76
C VAL A 51 -6.37 2.73 -3.84
N GLY A 52 -6.79 1.50 -4.14
CA GLY A 52 -5.90 0.36 -4.31
C GLY A 52 -5.44 -0.29 -3.00
N LEU A 53 -6.23 -0.15 -1.94
CA LEU A 53 -6.07 -0.84 -0.66
C LEU A 53 -7.07 -1.99 -0.55
N PRO A 54 -6.89 -2.94 0.39
CA PRO A 54 -7.92 -3.93 0.71
C PRO A 54 -9.25 -3.28 1.09
N ASP A 55 -10.35 -3.99 0.81
CA ASP A 55 -11.70 -3.52 1.15
C ASP A 55 -11.81 -3.19 2.65
N GLY A 56 -12.49 -2.08 2.97
CA GLY A 56 -12.67 -1.59 4.34
C GLY A 56 -11.42 -0.97 4.99
N GLN A 57 -10.27 -0.95 4.32
CA GLN A 57 -9.08 -0.28 4.83
C GLN A 57 -9.14 1.23 4.58
N MET A 58 -8.90 2.03 5.63
CA MET A 58 -8.82 3.47 5.54
C MET A 58 -7.67 3.93 4.64
N GLY A 59 -7.88 5.00 3.88
CA GLY A 59 -6.83 5.65 3.08
C GLY A 59 -5.74 6.28 3.94
N ASN A 60 -4.68 6.72 3.27
CA ASN A 60 -3.59 7.49 3.87
C ASN A 60 -3.01 8.46 2.85
N SER A 61 -2.21 9.43 3.31
CA SER A 61 -1.68 10.48 2.44
C SER A 61 -0.74 9.95 1.35
N GLU A 62 0.05 8.89 1.60
CA GLU A 62 0.95 8.31 0.60
C GLU A 62 0.16 7.74 -0.58
N VAL A 63 -0.80 6.88 -0.28
CA VAL A 63 -1.66 6.25 -1.28
C VAL A 63 -2.56 7.28 -1.95
N GLY A 64 -3.14 8.20 -1.18
CA GLY A 64 -4.02 9.26 -1.69
C GLY A 64 -3.31 10.15 -2.71
N HIS A 65 -2.15 10.70 -2.35
CA HIS A 65 -1.39 11.58 -3.26
C HIS A 65 -0.83 10.83 -4.47
N MET A 66 -0.49 9.53 -4.32
CA MET A 66 -0.06 8.71 -5.45
C MET A 66 -1.19 8.53 -6.47
N ASN A 67 -2.42 8.24 -6.02
CA ASN A 67 -3.59 8.13 -6.90
C ASN A 67 -3.92 9.47 -7.57
N LEU A 68 -3.87 10.59 -6.81
CA LEU A 68 -4.07 11.94 -7.33
C LEU A 68 -3.13 12.28 -8.49
N GLY A 69 -1.84 11.91 -8.34
CA GLY A 69 -0.84 12.16 -9.37
C GLY A 69 -0.86 11.17 -10.53
N ALA A 70 -1.23 9.91 -10.27
CA ALA A 70 -1.19 8.85 -11.27
C ALA A 70 -2.38 8.86 -12.25
N GLY A 71 -3.52 9.45 -11.88
CA GLY A 71 -4.75 9.43 -12.70
C GLY A 71 -5.33 8.02 -12.88
N ARG A 72 -5.01 7.12 -11.95
CA ARG A 72 -5.43 5.71 -11.94
C ARG A 72 -5.42 5.19 -10.52
N ILE A 73 -6.14 4.09 -10.27
CA ILE A 73 -6.03 3.39 -8.99
C ILE A 73 -4.69 2.66 -8.96
N VAL A 74 -3.83 3.02 -7.99
CA VAL A 74 -2.53 2.39 -7.78
C VAL A 74 -2.65 1.35 -6.69
N TYR A 75 -2.84 0.10 -7.11
CA TYR A 75 -3.02 -1.00 -6.17
C TYR A 75 -1.74 -1.29 -5.37
N GLN A 76 -1.88 -1.35 -4.05
CA GLN A 76 -0.86 -1.87 -3.15
C GLN A 76 -0.75 -3.40 -3.32
N ASP A 77 0.40 -3.98 -2.95
CA ASP A 77 0.71 -5.38 -3.26
C ASP A 77 -0.40 -6.34 -2.83
N LEU A 78 -0.88 -6.26 -1.58
CA LEU A 78 -1.97 -7.12 -1.08
C LEU A 78 -3.25 -6.97 -1.92
N ALA A 79 -3.69 -5.75 -2.16
CA ALA A 79 -4.91 -5.50 -2.93
C ALA A 79 -4.77 -5.92 -4.40
N LYS A 80 -3.57 -5.74 -4.98
CA LYS A 80 -3.26 -6.17 -6.35
C LYS A 80 -3.36 -7.69 -6.49
N ILE A 81 -2.79 -8.43 -5.54
CA ILE A 81 -2.82 -9.89 -5.53
C ILE A 81 -4.26 -10.38 -5.30
N ASN A 82 -4.97 -9.84 -4.30
CA ASN A 82 -6.36 -10.18 -4.02
C ASN A 82 -7.26 -9.94 -5.23
N LYS A 83 -7.04 -8.84 -5.95
CA LYS A 83 -7.76 -8.54 -7.19
C LYS A 83 -7.46 -9.58 -8.26
N ALA A 84 -6.19 -9.95 -8.48
CA ALA A 84 -5.82 -10.96 -9.46
C ALA A 84 -6.45 -12.34 -9.16
N ILE A 85 -6.59 -12.68 -7.87
CA ILE A 85 -7.29 -13.91 -7.45
C ILE A 85 -8.79 -13.80 -7.72
N LYS A 86 -9.43 -12.70 -7.31
CA LYS A 86 -10.87 -12.46 -7.49
C LYS A 86 -11.30 -12.46 -8.96
N GLU A 87 -10.42 -12.00 -9.85
CA GLU A 87 -10.64 -11.92 -11.30
C GLU A 87 -10.12 -13.14 -12.07
N ASP A 88 -9.65 -14.19 -11.37
CA ASP A 88 -9.06 -15.43 -11.95
C ASP A 88 -7.91 -15.14 -12.93
N THR A 89 -7.10 -14.10 -12.65
CA THR A 89 -5.98 -13.69 -13.51
C THR A 89 -4.62 -14.12 -13.02
N LEU A 90 -4.50 -14.55 -11.75
CA LEU A 90 -3.22 -14.96 -11.14
C LEU A 90 -2.54 -16.09 -11.93
N GLU A 91 -3.31 -17.09 -12.38
CA GLU A 91 -2.80 -18.21 -13.18
C GLU A 91 -2.27 -17.80 -14.55
N ASN A 92 -2.63 -16.60 -15.04
CA ASN A 92 -2.22 -16.04 -16.32
C ASN A 92 -1.01 -15.09 -16.20
N GLU A 93 -0.54 -14.81 -14.98
CA GLU A 93 0.68 -14.03 -14.78
C GLU A 93 1.88 -14.74 -15.40
N GLN A 94 2.65 -14.03 -16.23
CA GLN A 94 3.69 -14.64 -17.06
C GLN A 94 4.71 -15.47 -16.25
N ALA A 95 5.11 -14.98 -15.06
CA ALA A 95 6.07 -15.70 -14.22
C ALA A 95 5.48 -16.99 -13.64
N VAL A 96 4.16 -17.05 -13.41
CA VAL A 96 3.45 -18.27 -12.96
C VAL A 96 3.40 -19.28 -14.12
N VAL A 97 2.96 -18.83 -15.30
CA VAL A 97 2.90 -19.66 -16.51
C VAL A 97 4.25 -20.25 -16.85
N ASP A 98 5.31 -19.42 -16.86
CA ASP A 98 6.67 -19.86 -17.19
C ASP A 98 7.23 -20.84 -16.17
N ALA A 99 6.97 -20.65 -14.88
CA ALA A 99 7.38 -21.54 -13.80
C ALA A 99 6.74 -22.93 -13.94
N PHE A 100 5.42 -22.97 -14.20
CA PHE A 100 4.69 -24.23 -14.36
C PHE A 100 5.06 -24.94 -15.67
N ALA A 101 5.27 -24.19 -16.75
CA ALA A 101 5.77 -24.74 -18.00
C ALA A 101 7.18 -25.33 -17.84
N PHE A 102 8.08 -24.67 -17.11
CA PHE A 102 9.40 -25.17 -16.80
C PHE A 102 9.33 -26.46 -15.97
N ALA A 103 8.55 -26.47 -14.87
CA ALA A 103 8.37 -27.64 -14.03
C ALA A 103 7.89 -28.85 -14.84
N LYS A 104 6.84 -28.68 -15.65
CA LYS A 104 6.26 -29.72 -16.48
C LYS A 104 7.24 -30.22 -17.55
N ALA A 105 7.91 -29.31 -18.27
CA ALA A 105 8.84 -29.66 -19.33
C ALA A 105 10.11 -30.39 -18.84
N LYS A 106 10.55 -30.10 -17.61
CA LYS A 106 11.74 -30.65 -16.99
C LYS A 106 11.46 -31.77 -15.99
N ASN A 107 10.18 -32.08 -15.75
CA ASN A 107 9.72 -33.03 -14.72
C ASN A 107 10.32 -32.67 -13.33
N ARG A 108 10.07 -31.46 -12.88
CA ARG A 108 10.60 -30.91 -11.64
C ARG A 108 9.51 -30.67 -10.62
N LYS A 109 9.87 -30.80 -9.34
CA LYS A 109 8.99 -30.48 -8.22
C LYS A 109 8.70 -28.97 -8.18
N VAL A 110 7.51 -28.62 -7.69
CA VAL A 110 7.17 -27.24 -7.37
C VAL A 110 6.99 -27.11 -5.87
N HIS A 111 7.78 -26.26 -5.27
CA HIS A 111 7.75 -25.95 -3.84
C HIS A 111 7.14 -24.59 -3.63
N PHE A 112 6.22 -24.48 -2.66
CA PHE A 112 5.63 -23.22 -2.20
C PHE A 112 6.13 -22.97 -0.78
N ALA A 113 6.86 -21.88 -0.54
CA ALA A 113 7.38 -21.52 0.77
C ALA A 113 6.88 -20.14 1.19
N GLY A 114 6.52 -19.96 2.45
CA GLY A 114 6.09 -18.66 2.95
C GLY A 114 5.25 -18.73 4.22
N LEU A 115 4.84 -17.56 4.70
CA LEU A 115 4.09 -17.37 5.94
C LEU A 115 2.62 -17.82 5.76
N LEU A 116 2.22 -18.80 6.55
CA LEU A 116 0.88 -19.40 6.50
C LEU A 116 -0.02 -18.78 7.57
N SER A 117 -0.69 -17.70 7.23
CA SER A 117 -1.73 -17.05 8.05
C SER A 117 -2.64 -16.18 7.19
N ASP A 118 -3.70 -15.65 7.78
CA ASP A 118 -4.62 -14.66 7.21
C ASP A 118 -4.30 -13.21 7.63
N GLY A 119 -3.20 -13.00 8.35
CA GLY A 119 -2.82 -11.68 8.90
C GLY A 119 -2.58 -10.59 7.85
N GLY A 120 -2.28 -10.97 6.60
CA GLY A 120 -2.19 -10.02 5.47
C GLY A 120 -1.07 -8.98 5.60
N VAL A 121 -0.02 -9.25 6.40
CA VAL A 121 1.12 -8.34 6.57
C VAL A 121 2.29 -8.72 5.66
N HIS A 122 2.62 -10.00 5.58
CA HIS A 122 3.72 -10.51 4.74
C HIS A 122 3.23 -11.41 3.62
N ALA A 123 2.18 -12.18 3.88
CA ALA A 123 1.54 -13.13 3.00
C ALA A 123 0.07 -13.28 3.38
N HIS A 124 -0.68 -14.06 2.63
CA HIS A 124 -2.03 -14.46 2.96
C HIS A 124 -2.26 -15.91 2.52
N ILE A 125 -2.95 -16.72 3.33
CA ILE A 125 -3.23 -18.13 3.04
C ILE A 125 -3.97 -18.31 1.70
N ASP A 126 -4.87 -17.39 1.35
CA ASP A 126 -5.62 -17.45 0.09
C ASP A 126 -4.72 -17.27 -1.13
N HIS A 127 -3.58 -16.55 -1.00
CA HIS A 127 -2.60 -16.45 -2.08
C HIS A 127 -1.93 -17.80 -2.36
N LEU A 128 -1.57 -18.53 -1.30
CA LEU A 128 -1.04 -19.89 -1.42
C LEU A 128 -2.06 -20.84 -2.06
N LYS A 129 -3.31 -20.81 -1.58
CA LYS A 129 -4.39 -21.65 -2.14
C LYS A 129 -4.59 -21.38 -3.62
N ALA A 130 -4.65 -20.11 -4.03
CA ALA A 130 -4.81 -19.74 -5.43
C ALA A 130 -3.63 -20.21 -6.30
N LEU A 131 -2.39 -20.13 -5.81
CA LEU A 131 -1.21 -20.65 -6.51
C LEU A 131 -1.23 -22.17 -6.62
N LEU A 132 -1.69 -22.89 -5.59
CA LEU A 132 -1.86 -24.34 -5.62
C LEU A 132 -2.95 -24.75 -6.62
N ASP A 133 -4.10 -24.07 -6.61
CA ASP A 133 -5.19 -24.32 -7.56
C ASP A 133 -4.74 -24.07 -9.00
N ALA A 134 -3.98 -22.99 -9.25
CA ALA A 134 -3.38 -22.73 -10.56
C ALA A 134 -2.41 -23.82 -11.00
N ALA A 135 -1.57 -24.35 -10.09
CA ALA A 135 -0.64 -25.45 -10.38
C ALA A 135 -1.37 -26.76 -10.69
N LEU A 136 -2.43 -27.07 -9.93
CA LEU A 136 -3.30 -28.23 -10.15
C LEU A 136 -4.05 -28.12 -11.48
N ASN A 137 -4.62 -26.96 -11.79
CA ASN A 137 -5.27 -26.68 -13.07
C ASN A 137 -4.32 -26.82 -14.27
N TYR A 138 -3.04 -26.45 -14.07
CA TYR A 138 -1.98 -26.65 -15.08
C TYR A 138 -1.63 -28.14 -15.28
N GLY A 139 -2.04 -29.01 -14.36
CA GLY A 139 -1.81 -30.46 -14.38
C GLY A 139 -0.42 -30.84 -13.87
N LEU A 140 0.04 -30.19 -12.82
CA LEU A 140 1.23 -30.57 -12.05
C LEU A 140 0.84 -31.51 -10.91
N GLU A 141 1.71 -32.49 -10.60
CA GLU A 141 1.44 -33.52 -9.58
C GLU A 141 2.44 -33.48 -8.41
N ASP A 142 3.66 -32.99 -8.62
CA ASP A 142 4.71 -32.90 -7.59
C ASP A 142 4.68 -31.52 -6.94
N LEU A 143 3.73 -31.29 -6.02
CA LEU A 143 3.45 -30.01 -5.37
C LEU A 143 3.66 -30.10 -3.85
N TYR A 144 4.55 -29.27 -3.31
CA TYR A 144 4.97 -29.34 -1.91
C TYR A 144 4.93 -27.98 -1.22
N VAL A 145 4.36 -27.94 -0.02
CA VAL A 145 4.28 -26.71 0.78
C VAL A 145 5.24 -26.75 1.96
N HIS A 146 6.04 -25.71 2.10
CA HIS A 146 6.87 -25.44 3.26
C HIS A 146 6.25 -24.27 4.04
N ALA A 147 5.47 -24.58 5.06
CA ALA A 147 4.68 -23.60 5.80
C ALA A 147 5.53 -22.92 6.89
N PHE A 148 5.55 -21.59 6.91
CA PHE A 148 6.09 -20.82 8.02
C PHE A 148 4.96 -20.39 8.93
N THR A 149 5.01 -20.74 10.22
CA THR A 149 3.97 -20.34 11.20
C THR A 149 4.20 -18.92 11.70
N ASP A 150 3.12 -18.18 11.94
CA ASP A 150 3.13 -16.74 12.20
C ASP A 150 3.23 -16.39 13.70
N GLY A 151 2.12 -16.35 14.41
CA GLY A 151 2.05 -16.05 15.84
C GLY A 151 2.46 -14.63 16.25
N ARG A 152 2.65 -13.74 15.28
CA ARG A 152 3.03 -12.34 15.50
C ARG A 152 2.03 -11.34 14.89
N ASP A 153 1.57 -11.63 13.69
CA ASP A 153 0.59 -10.80 12.97
C ASP A 153 -0.84 -11.35 13.16
N VAL A 154 -0.95 -12.54 13.77
CA VAL A 154 -2.19 -13.23 14.17
C VAL A 154 -2.02 -13.82 15.57
N ASP A 155 -3.06 -14.48 16.11
CA ASP A 155 -3.00 -15.15 17.42
C ASP A 155 -1.79 -16.11 17.52
N PRO A 156 -1.03 -16.10 18.63
CA PRO A 156 0.19 -16.90 18.78
C PRO A 156 0.01 -18.42 18.70
N LYS A 157 -1.21 -18.94 18.71
CA LYS A 157 -1.52 -20.37 18.65
C LYS A 157 -2.53 -20.70 17.56
N SER A 158 -2.60 -19.91 16.49
CA SER A 158 -3.52 -20.08 15.36
C SER A 158 -2.96 -20.98 14.24
N GLY A 159 -1.64 -21.21 14.21
CA GLY A 159 -0.95 -21.90 13.12
C GLY A 159 -1.45 -23.33 12.85
N ALA A 160 -1.83 -24.08 13.91
CA ALA A 160 -2.43 -25.41 13.74
C ALA A 160 -3.77 -25.31 12.97
N GLY A 161 -4.57 -24.27 13.20
CA GLY A 161 -5.80 -23.99 12.47
C GLY A 161 -5.55 -23.71 10.99
N PHE A 162 -4.56 -22.88 10.66
CA PHE A 162 -4.21 -22.60 9.27
C PHE A 162 -3.61 -23.81 8.54
N LEU A 163 -2.81 -24.64 9.24
CA LEU A 163 -2.35 -25.91 8.66
C LEU A 163 -3.51 -26.86 8.36
N LYS A 164 -4.48 -26.96 9.28
CA LYS A 164 -5.69 -27.77 9.05
C LYS A 164 -6.53 -27.25 7.89
N GLU A 165 -6.69 -25.94 7.77
CA GLU A 165 -7.38 -25.29 6.65
C GLU A 165 -6.69 -25.58 5.31
N LEU A 166 -5.34 -25.57 5.30
CA LEU A 166 -4.57 -25.94 4.13
C LEU A 166 -4.71 -27.44 3.79
N GLU A 167 -4.64 -28.34 4.78
CA GLU A 167 -4.88 -29.78 4.59
C GLU A 167 -6.26 -30.06 3.99
N ASP A 168 -7.29 -29.38 4.49
CA ASP A 168 -8.66 -29.52 3.99
C ASP A 168 -8.79 -29.02 2.54
N HIS A 169 -8.08 -27.93 2.20
CA HIS A 169 -8.06 -27.37 0.83
C HIS A 169 -7.39 -28.32 -0.18
N ILE A 170 -6.26 -28.93 0.19
CA ILE A 170 -5.52 -29.83 -0.71
C ILE A 170 -6.00 -31.28 -0.64
N ALA A 171 -7.00 -31.59 0.18
CA ALA A 171 -7.50 -32.94 0.33
C ALA A 171 -7.97 -33.55 -0.99
N GLY A 172 -7.48 -34.75 -1.31
CA GLY A 172 -7.81 -35.44 -2.57
C GLY A 172 -7.03 -34.95 -3.81
N THR A 173 -6.10 -34.03 -3.63
CA THR A 173 -5.15 -33.57 -4.65
C THR A 173 -3.76 -34.20 -4.43
N PRO A 174 -2.83 -34.11 -5.39
CA PRO A 174 -1.45 -34.58 -5.19
C PRO A 174 -0.59 -33.62 -4.34
N ALA A 175 -1.08 -32.44 -4.00
CA ALA A 175 -0.32 -31.48 -3.19
C ALA A 175 -0.14 -31.96 -1.74
N GLN A 176 1.03 -31.71 -1.14
CA GLN A 176 1.36 -32.15 0.21
C GLN A 176 2.10 -31.07 1.00
N ILE A 177 1.87 -31.03 2.33
CA ILE A 177 2.70 -30.24 3.23
C ILE A 177 4.00 -31.04 3.47
N ALA A 178 5.15 -30.43 3.14
CA ALA A 178 6.46 -31.06 3.29
C ALA A 178 7.19 -30.66 4.57
N SER A 179 6.98 -29.45 5.08
CA SER A 179 7.61 -29.00 6.31
C SER A 179 6.90 -27.83 6.97
N VAL A 180 7.13 -27.65 8.27
CA VAL A 180 6.63 -26.53 9.07
C VAL A 180 7.78 -25.96 9.92
N ILE A 181 7.84 -24.63 10.04
CA ILE A 181 8.84 -23.93 10.86
C ILE A 181 8.33 -22.54 11.26
N GLY A 182 8.67 -22.09 12.47
CA GLY A 182 8.32 -20.76 12.94
C GLY A 182 9.04 -19.63 12.17
N ARG A 183 8.34 -18.52 11.98
CA ARG A 183 8.86 -17.33 11.28
C ARG A 183 10.11 -16.73 11.95
N TYR A 184 10.34 -16.98 13.23
CA TYR A 184 11.54 -16.57 13.93
C TYR A 184 12.82 -17.05 13.26
N TYR A 185 12.76 -18.24 12.63
CA TYR A 185 13.85 -18.84 11.89
C TYR A 185 13.81 -18.50 10.40
N ALA A 186 12.66 -18.72 9.76
CA ALA A 186 12.53 -18.63 8.31
C ALA A 186 12.42 -17.20 7.79
N MET A 187 12.10 -16.23 8.65
CA MET A 187 11.81 -14.85 8.28
C MET A 187 12.63 -13.86 9.13
N ASP A 188 13.89 -14.16 9.39
CA ASP A 188 14.83 -13.21 10.01
C ASP A 188 15.07 -12.02 9.07
N ARG A 189 15.43 -10.86 9.64
CA ARG A 189 15.84 -9.64 8.92
C ARG A 189 16.97 -8.90 9.64
N ASP A 190 17.62 -9.58 10.59
CA ASP A 190 18.65 -9.03 11.47
C ASP A 190 20.01 -9.71 11.24
N GLN A 191 20.15 -10.40 10.09
CA GLN A 191 21.35 -11.13 9.67
C GLN A 191 21.77 -12.21 10.68
N ARG A 192 20.78 -12.81 11.34
CA ARG A 192 20.99 -13.95 12.26
C ARG A 192 21.04 -15.24 11.43
N TRP A 193 22.13 -15.39 10.69
CA TRP A 193 22.32 -16.47 9.72
C TRP A 193 22.18 -17.86 10.32
N GLU A 194 22.46 -18.02 11.63
CA GLU A 194 22.21 -19.25 12.36
C GLU A 194 20.74 -19.64 12.46
N ARG A 195 19.82 -18.65 12.41
CA ARG A 195 18.37 -18.90 12.36
C ARG A 195 17.95 -19.28 10.95
N VAL A 196 18.37 -18.50 9.96
CA VAL A 196 18.05 -18.73 8.55
C VAL A 196 18.57 -20.10 8.09
N ALA A 197 19.73 -20.51 8.57
CA ALA A 197 20.31 -21.82 8.27
C ALA A 197 19.41 -22.99 8.72
N LYS A 198 18.67 -22.86 9.84
CA LYS A 198 17.70 -23.90 10.24
C LYS A 198 16.58 -24.08 9.20
N ALA A 199 16.06 -22.98 8.66
CA ALA A 199 15.06 -23.04 7.61
C ALA A 199 15.65 -23.62 6.31
N TYR A 200 16.84 -23.17 5.90
CA TYR A 200 17.55 -23.75 4.75
C TYR A 200 17.76 -25.27 4.89
N GLN A 201 18.27 -25.71 6.06
CA GLN A 201 18.55 -27.13 6.33
C GLN A 201 17.26 -27.97 6.35
N LEU A 202 16.15 -27.40 6.86
CA LEU A 202 14.83 -28.05 6.79
C LEU A 202 14.40 -28.22 5.32
N LEU A 203 14.44 -27.16 4.52
CA LEU A 203 13.98 -27.19 3.13
C LEU A 203 14.88 -28.09 2.26
N LYS A 204 16.20 -27.99 2.39
CA LYS A 204 17.17 -28.69 1.55
C LYS A 204 17.48 -30.12 1.99
N GLN A 205 17.54 -30.35 3.31
CA GLN A 205 18.07 -31.60 3.87
C GLN A 205 17.02 -32.38 4.67
N GLY A 206 15.80 -31.82 4.86
CA GLY A 206 14.78 -32.43 5.71
C GLY A 206 15.20 -32.51 7.19
N MET A 207 16.04 -31.58 7.63
CA MET A 207 16.52 -31.55 9.01
C MET A 207 15.49 -30.90 9.92
N GLY A 208 14.75 -31.72 10.66
CA GLY A 208 13.71 -31.30 11.59
C GLY A 208 13.17 -32.47 12.40
N ALA A 209 12.26 -32.20 13.33
CA ALA A 209 11.55 -33.25 14.04
C ALA A 209 10.64 -34.02 13.06
N PRO A 210 10.77 -35.34 12.92
CA PRO A 210 9.97 -36.09 12.00
C PRO A 210 8.50 -36.14 12.44
N SER A 211 7.58 -35.94 11.52
CA SER A 211 6.13 -35.92 11.80
C SER A 211 5.35 -36.63 10.70
N HIS A 212 4.41 -37.48 11.11
CA HIS A 212 3.40 -38.05 10.24
C HIS A 212 2.07 -37.30 10.28
N ASP A 213 1.96 -36.31 11.20
CA ASP A 213 0.82 -35.42 11.37
C ASP A 213 1.38 -34.07 11.87
N VAL A 214 1.55 -33.14 10.92
CA VAL A 214 2.17 -31.83 11.20
C VAL A 214 1.29 -30.96 12.09
N VAL A 215 -0.05 -31.07 11.96
CA VAL A 215 -1.00 -30.35 12.82
C VAL A 215 -0.84 -30.78 14.27
N ALA A 216 -0.88 -32.09 14.52
CA ALA A 216 -0.69 -32.64 15.87
C ALA A 216 0.68 -32.26 16.45
N SER A 217 1.74 -32.20 15.64
CA SER A 217 3.08 -31.79 16.08
C SER A 217 3.12 -30.31 16.49
N VAL A 218 2.43 -29.43 15.79
CA VAL A 218 2.30 -28.01 16.17
C VAL A 218 1.46 -27.87 17.44
N GLU A 219 0.35 -28.60 17.58
CA GLU A 219 -0.43 -28.62 18.82
C GLU A 219 0.38 -29.16 20.03
N GLN A 220 1.28 -30.12 19.78
CA GLN A 220 2.19 -30.59 20.84
C GLN A 220 3.19 -29.51 21.24
N SER A 221 3.66 -28.68 20.32
CA SER A 221 4.52 -27.53 20.62
C SER A 221 3.80 -26.55 21.56
N TYR A 222 2.50 -26.28 21.34
CA TYR A 222 1.71 -25.41 22.23
C TYR A 222 1.60 -25.96 23.66
N LYS A 223 1.54 -27.28 23.83
CA LYS A 223 1.52 -27.93 25.17
C LYS A 223 2.86 -27.78 25.89
N ASN A 224 3.91 -27.52 25.13
CA ASN A 224 5.27 -27.24 25.65
C ASN A 224 5.56 -25.74 25.74
N ASP A 225 4.53 -24.87 25.70
CA ASP A 225 4.62 -23.39 25.73
C ASP A 225 5.43 -22.78 24.57
N ILE A 226 5.58 -23.49 23.45
CA ILE A 226 6.18 -22.99 22.22
C ILE A 226 5.06 -22.54 21.30
N THR A 227 5.02 -21.24 21.03
CA THR A 227 4.02 -20.63 20.13
C THR A 227 4.48 -20.63 18.68
N ASP A 228 3.58 -20.28 17.76
CA ASP A 228 3.79 -20.34 16.30
C ASP A 228 5.07 -19.66 15.84
N GLU A 229 5.37 -18.47 16.36
CA GLU A 229 6.58 -17.73 15.98
C GLU A 229 7.87 -18.54 16.17
N PHE A 230 7.91 -19.38 17.19
CA PHE A 230 9.11 -20.09 17.65
C PHE A 230 9.11 -21.59 17.41
N ILE A 231 8.19 -22.11 16.59
CA ILE A 231 8.14 -23.54 16.27
C ILE A 231 9.45 -23.96 15.62
N ASP A 232 10.15 -24.92 16.26
CA ASP A 232 11.34 -25.54 15.70
C ASP A 232 11.01 -26.33 14.42
N PRO A 233 12.00 -26.59 13.54
CA PRO A 233 11.79 -27.29 12.29
C PRO A 233 11.07 -28.63 12.45
N ILE A 234 9.97 -28.83 11.73
CA ILE A 234 9.19 -30.08 11.63
C ILE A 234 9.22 -30.53 10.18
N VAL A 235 9.64 -31.76 9.92
CA VAL A 235 9.63 -32.38 8.60
C VAL A 235 8.50 -33.40 8.50
N ALA A 236 7.66 -33.23 7.48
CA ALA A 236 6.61 -34.21 7.19
C ALA A 236 7.23 -35.47 6.56
N MET A 237 6.78 -36.64 7.03
CA MET A 237 7.39 -37.93 6.69
C MET A 237 6.40 -38.80 5.87
N ASN A 238 6.93 -39.42 4.83
CA ASN A 238 6.28 -40.52 4.12
C ASN A 238 7.06 -41.81 4.43
N GLY A 239 6.55 -42.59 5.38
CA GLY A 239 7.29 -43.71 5.95
C GLY A 239 8.52 -43.22 6.74
N GLN A 240 9.74 -43.55 6.25
CA GLN A 240 10.99 -43.14 6.90
C GLN A 240 11.70 -41.98 6.16
N GLU A 241 11.18 -41.54 5.03
CA GLU A 241 11.78 -40.50 4.22
C GLU A 241 10.95 -39.20 4.35
N PRO A 242 11.57 -38.02 4.22
CA PRO A 242 10.84 -36.76 4.06
C PRO A 242 9.86 -36.80 2.91
N VAL A 243 8.69 -36.19 3.05
CA VAL A 243 7.71 -36.04 1.96
C VAL A 243 8.37 -35.42 0.74
N ALA A 244 9.12 -34.34 0.93
CA ALA A 244 9.96 -33.74 -0.12
C ALA A 244 11.04 -32.84 0.49
N THR A 245 12.12 -32.68 -0.26
CA THR A 245 13.18 -31.68 -0.05
C THR A 245 13.41 -30.91 -1.35
N VAL A 246 13.90 -29.68 -1.23
CA VAL A 246 14.23 -28.80 -2.35
C VAL A 246 15.56 -29.26 -2.98
N GLU A 247 15.61 -29.46 -4.29
CA GLU A 247 16.77 -29.92 -5.03
C GLU A 247 17.14 -28.95 -6.16
N ASP A 248 18.38 -29.07 -6.65
CA ASP A 248 18.80 -28.30 -7.80
C ASP A 248 17.91 -28.59 -9.03
N GLY A 249 17.46 -27.56 -9.71
CA GLY A 249 16.56 -27.62 -10.83
C GLY A 249 15.07 -27.60 -10.48
N ASP A 250 14.70 -27.63 -9.20
CA ASP A 250 13.30 -27.50 -8.80
C ASP A 250 12.78 -26.06 -8.93
N VAL A 251 11.47 -25.91 -8.99
CA VAL A 251 10.78 -24.62 -8.91
C VAL A 251 10.48 -24.32 -7.45
N LEU A 252 10.84 -23.13 -6.98
CA LEU A 252 10.43 -22.64 -5.66
C LEU A 252 9.72 -21.31 -5.81
N ILE A 253 8.45 -21.26 -5.36
CA ILE A 253 7.64 -20.06 -5.32
C ILE A 253 7.57 -19.57 -3.87
N PHE A 254 8.19 -18.43 -3.57
CA PHE A 254 8.11 -17.80 -2.27
C PHE A 254 6.92 -16.84 -2.27
N PHE A 255 5.82 -17.23 -1.61
CA PHE A 255 4.55 -16.53 -1.73
C PHE A 255 4.36 -15.33 -0.79
N ASN A 256 5.39 -14.92 -0.04
CA ASN A 256 5.39 -13.64 0.66
C ASN A 256 5.47 -12.49 -0.35
N TYR A 257 4.60 -11.48 -0.20
CA TYR A 257 4.66 -10.27 -1.03
C TYR A 257 5.42 -9.11 -0.36
N ARG A 258 5.47 -9.05 0.98
CA ARG A 258 6.31 -8.08 1.68
C ARG A 258 7.76 -8.55 1.70
N THR A 259 8.67 -7.65 1.30
CA THR A 259 10.02 -7.99 0.86
C THR A 259 11.03 -8.19 1.99
N ASP A 260 10.91 -7.44 3.10
CA ASP A 260 11.95 -7.27 4.13
C ASP A 260 12.40 -8.58 4.80
N ARG A 261 11.47 -9.51 5.04
CA ARG A 261 11.74 -10.79 5.72
C ARG A 261 11.90 -11.99 4.77
N GLY A 262 11.72 -11.80 3.47
CA GLY A 262 12.00 -12.82 2.45
C GLY A 262 13.44 -12.80 1.94
N ARG A 263 14.17 -11.69 2.14
CA ARG A 263 15.49 -11.47 1.55
C ARG A 263 16.54 -12.46 2.01
N GLU A 264 16.67 -12.67 3.32
CA GLU A 264 17.77 -13.48 3.89
C GLU A 264 17.67 -14.95 3.51
N LEU A 265 16.46 -15.52 3.57
CA LEU A 265 16.26 -16.90 3.14
C LEU A 265 16.46 -17.06 1.62
N THR A 266 16.01 -16.08 0.81
CA THR A 266 16.28 -16.05 -0.64
C THR A 266 17.78 -15.96 -0.92
N ASP A 267 18.51 -15.10 -0.20
CA ASP A 267 19.96 -14.96 -0.32
C ASP A 267 20.67 -16.31 -0.08
N MET A 268 20.30 -16.98 1.01
CA MET A 268 20.89 -18.26 1.40
C MET A 268 20.49 -19.41 0.47
N LEU A 269 19.26 -19.44 -0.05
CA LEU A 269 18.79 -20.50 -0.92
C LEU A 269 19.42 -20.43 -2.32
N CYS A 270 19.54 -19.22 -2.93
CA CYS A 270 19.88 -19.16 -4.35
C CYS A 270 20.83 -18.03 -4.79
N GLN A 271 21.33 -17.15 -3.88
CA GLN A 271 22.19 -16.05 -4.32
C GLN A 271 23.68 -16.29 -4.03
N ARG A 272 24.04 -16.74 -2.83
CA ARG A 272 25.44 -16.97 -2.43
C ARG A 272 25.58 -18.11 -1.43
N ASP A 273 26.82 -18.61 -1.29
CA ASP A 273 27.19 -19.62 -0.31
C ASP A 273 27.39 -19.00 1.08
N PHE A 274 26.96 -19.74 2.11
CA PHE A 274 27.17 -19.40 3.53
C PHE A 274 28.01 -20.51 4.17
N HIS A 275 29.32 -20.41 3.98
CA HIS A 275 30.26 -21.46 4.40
C HIS A 275 30.27 -21.72 5.91
N GLU A 276 30.12 -20.68 6.73
CA GLU A 276 30.09 -20.80 8.20
C GLU A 276 28.88 -21.62 8.68
N GLN A 277 27.77 -21.58 7.97
CA GLN A 277 26.52 -22.32 8.24
C GLN A 277 26.43 -23.63 7.46
N ASN A 278 27.46 -23.96 6.65
CA ASN A 278 27.46 -25.11 5.74
C ASN A 278 26.23 -25.13 4.80
N CYS A 279 25.84 -23.96 4.30
CA CYS A 279 24.75 -23.79 3.35
C CYS A 279 25.31 -23.35 1.99
N HIS A 280 24.95 -24.08 0.94
CA HIS A 280 25.38 -23.82 -0.43
C HIS A 280 24.15 -23.43 -1.28
N LYS A 281 24.29 -22.35 -2.06
CA LYS A 281 23.22 -21.94 -2.95
C LYS A 281 22.80 -23.02 -3.91
N LEU A 282 21.52 -23.09 -4.17
CA LEU A 282 20.90 -24.04 -5.09
C LEU A 282 20.67 -23.39 -6.47
N ASP A 283 20.68 -24.20 -7.51
CA ASP A 283 20.27 -23.79 -8.85
C ASP A 283 18.77 -24.02 -9.01
N LEU A 284 17.98 -23.01 -8.63
CA LEU A 284 16.53 -23.08 -8.59
C LEU A 284 15.89 -22.21 -9.69
N TYR A 285 14.75 -22.65 -10.19
CA TYR A 285 13.81 -21.75 -10.83
C TYR A 285 13.05 -21.01 -9.73
N TYR A 286 13.60 -19.86 -9.29
CA TYR A 286 13.13 -19.16 -8.12
C TYR A 286 12.14 -18.06 -8.47
N VAL A 287 10.95 -18.09 -7.86
CA VAL A 287 9.87 -17.15 -8.11
C VAL A 287 9.49 -16.43 -6.80
N THR A 288 9.27 -15.14 -6.85
CA THR A 288 8.75 -14.34 -5.73
C THR A 288 7.48 -13.60 -6.11
N MET A 289 6.60 -13.36 -5.15
CA MET A 289 5.39 -12.57 -5.40
C MET A 289 5.72 -11.15 -5.85
N THR A 290 6.70 -10.52 -5.21
CA THR A 290 7.16 -9.16 -5.50
C THR A 290 8.69 -9.14 -5.57
N LYS A 291 9.26 -8.04 -6.06
CA LYS A 291 10.71 -7.89 -6.16
C LYS A 291 11.33 -7.61 -4.80
N TYR A 292 12.10 -8.57 -4.25
CA TYR A 292 12.68 -8.47 -2.91
C TYR A 292 13.94 -7.60 -2.84
N ASP A 293 14.80 -7.66 -3.87
CA ASP A 293 16.03 -6.87 -3.95
C ASP A 293 16.43 -6.68 -5.42
N ASP A 294 16.92 -5.46 -5.75
CA ASP A 294 17.35 -5.13 -7.12
C ASP A 294 18.66 -5.82 -7.52
N ASN A 295 19.44 -6.29 -6.54
CA ASN A 295 20.71 -6.97 -6.77
C ASN A 295 20.57 -8.49 -6.94
N PHE A 296 19.41 -9.08 -6.60
CA PHE A 296 19.17 -10.50 -6.74
C PHE A 296 19.14 -10.90 -8.22
N LYS A 297 19.77 -12.03 -8.51
CA LYS A 297 19.89 -12.56 -9.88
C LYS A 297 19.05 -13.81 -10.05
N ASN A 298 18.58 -14.02 -11.29
CA ASN A 298 17.79 -15.20 -11.65
C ASN A 298 16.55 -15.40 -10.78
N ILE A 299 15.89 -14.30 -10.40
CA ILE A 299 14.61 -14.30 -9.70
C ILE A 299 13.53 -13.90 -10.70
N HIS A 300 12.46 -14.69 -10.74
CA HIS A 300 11.26 -14.38 -11.50
C HIS A 300 10.24 -13.75 -10.55
N VAL A 301 9.68 -12.61 -10.95
CA VAL A 301 8.75 -11.83 -10.12
C VAL A 301 7.35 -11.91 -10.70
N ILE A 302 6.36 -12.31 -9.89
CA ILE A 302 4.96 -12.40 -10.36
C ILE A 302 4.38 -10.98 -10.51
N PHE A 303 4.49 -10.14 -9.48
CA PHE A 303 3.97 -8.78 -9.49
C PHE A 303 5.10 -7.77 -9.42
N GLU A 304 5.54 -7.28 -10.57
CA GLU A 304 6.49 -6.18 -10.63
C GLU A 304 5.87 -4.89 -10.08
N LYS A 305 6.71 -4.04 -9.46
CA LYS A 305 6.26 -2.70 -9.06
C LYS A 305 5.86 -1.92 -10.31
N PRO A 306 4.68 -1.29 -10.29
CA PRO A 306 4.26 -0.48 -11.43
C PRO A 306 5.25 0.68 -11.62
N ASN A 307 5.85 0.78 -12.81
CA ASN A 307 6.53 2.00 -13.22
C ASN A 307 5.45 3.01 -13.59
N LEU A 308 5.16 3.93 -12.66
CA LEU A 308 4.13 4.95 -12.84
C LEU A 308 4.64 6.02 -13.81
N LYS A 309 4.53 5.72 -15.11
CA LYS A 309 4.75 6.69 -16.20
C LYS A 309 3.51 7.53 -16.45
N ASN A 310 3.72 8.67 -17.07
CA ASN A 310 2.67 9.59 -17.46
C ASN A 310 1.81 10.01 -16.25
N THR A 311 2.47 10.33 -15.12
CA THR A 311 1.80 11.01 -14.01
C THR A 311 1.43 12.44 -14.40
N LEU A 312 0.52 13.08 -13.66
CA LEU A 312 0.08 14.44 -13.96
C LEU A 312 1.25 15.41 -14.10
N GLY A 313 2.25 15.34 -13.20
CA GLY A 313 3.44 16.17 -13.25
C GLY A 313 4.26 15.97 -14.52
N GLU A 314 4.45 14.72 -14.94
CA GLU A 314 5.16 14.34 -16.16
C GLU A 314 4.43 14.83 -17.42
N VAL A 315 3.12 14.61 -17.49
CA VAL A 315 2.27 15.02 -18.62
C VAL A 315 2.24 16.53 -18.77
N LEU A 316 2.08 17.27 -17.67
CA LEU A 316 2.13 18.74 -17.68
C LEU A 316 3.50 19.27 -18.12
N SER A 317 4.58 18.66 -17.64
CA SER A 317 5.96 18.98 -18.05
C SER A 317 6.15 18.73 -19.55
N ALA A 318 5.73 17.60 -20.08
CA ALA A 318 5.82 17.28 -21.50
C ALA A 318 5.02 18.27 -22.37
N ALA A 319 3.90 18.79 -21.85
CA ALA A 319 3.09 19.83 -22.48
C ALA A 319 3.65 21.25 -22.29
N GLY A 320 4.84 21.40 -21.69
CA GLY A 320 5.49 22.70 -21.44
C GLY A 320 4.78 23.57 -20.40
N LYS A 321 3.92 22.98 -19.55
CA LYS A 321 3.19 23.69 -18.51
C LYS A 321 4.05 23.87 -17.26
N LYS A 322 3.95 25.04 -16.62
CA LYS A 322 4.61 25.32 -15.35
C LYS A 322 3.73 24.85 -14.19
N GLN A 323 4.36 24.29 -13.16
CA GLN A 323 3.67 23.75 -12.01
C GLN A 323 4.39 24.07 -10.69
N ILE A 324 3.60 24.27 -9.62
CA ILE A 324 4.08 24.50 -8.26
C ILE A 324 3.57 23.38 -7.35
N ARG A 325 4.46 22.85 -6.49
CA ARG A 325 4.16 21.97 -5.37
C ARG A 325 4.46 22.71 -4.09
N ILE A 326 3.50 22.78 -3.17
CA ILE A 326 3.69 23.50 -1.90
C ILE A 326 3.01 22.78 -0.73
N ALA A 327 3.76 22.58 0.33
CA ALA A 327 3.28 22.04 1.61
C ALA A 327 4.25 22.36 2.75
N GLU A 328 3.83 22.04 3.96
CA GLU A 328 4.72 21.93 5.12
C GLU A 328 5.59 20.68 5.04
N THR A 329 6.68 20.63 5.84
CA THR A 329 7.64 19.50 5.87
C THR A 329 6.96 18.13 6.00
N GLU A 330 5.93 18.00 6.86
CA GLU A 330 5.20 16.76 7.09
C GLU A 330 4.48 16.22 5.82
N LYS A 331 4.03 17.12 4.97
CA LYS A 331 3.28 16.77 3.75
C LYS A 331 4.03 17.11 2.44
N TYR A 332 5.27 17.59 2.55
CA TYR A 332 6.08 17.88 1.37
C TYR A 332 6.38 16.65 0.50
N PRO A 333 6.75 15.48 1.06
CA PRO A 333 6.92 14.26 0.27
C PRO A 333 5.63 13.85 -0.46
N HIS A 334 4.46 14.11 0.12
CA HIS A 334 3.17 13.73 -0.44
C HIS A 334 2.86 14.52 -1.73
N VAL A 335 3.04 15.84 -1.73
CA VAL A 335 2.82 16.67 -2.93
C VAL A 335 3.96 16.60 -3.94
N THR A 336 5.10 15.97 -3.61
CA THR A 336 6.27 15.81 -4.48
C THR A 336 6.49 14.36 -4.87
N PHE A 337 7.19 13.58 -4.06
CA PHE A 337 7.59 12.20 -4.32
C PHE A 337 6.39 11.29 -4.65
N PHE A 338 5.39 11.22 -3.75
CA PHE A 338 4.23 10.35 -3.96
C PHE A 338 3.35 10.83 -5.12
N PHE A 339 3.09 12.12 -5.21
CA PHE A 339 2.31 12.71 -6.31
C PHE A 339 3.00 12.51 -7.68
N ASN A 340 4.32 12.45 -7.71
CA ASN A 340 5.10 12.18 -8.91
C ASN A 340 5.35 10.66 -9.14
N GLY A 341 4.57 9.79 -8.49
CA GLY A 341 4.62 8.34 -8.72
C GLY A 341 5.90 7.66 -8.18
N GLY A 342 6.48 8.20 -7.10
CA GLY A 342 7.70 7.69 -6.48
C GLY A 342 8.98 8.25 -7.10
N GLN A 343 8.90 9.38 -7.82
CA GLN A 343 10.07 10.05 -8.41
C GLN A 343 10.52 11.22 -7.56
N GLU A 344 11.81 11.20 -7.16
CA GLU A 344 12.43 12.24 -6.34
C GLU A 344 12.76 13.50 -7.15
N ILE A 345 13.17 13.32 -8.40
CA ILE A 345 13.59 14.40 -9.28
C ILE A 345 12.38 15.19 -9.76
N ALA A 346 12.43 16.51 -9.61
CA ALA A 346 11.40 17.40 -10.11
C ALA A 346 11.35 17.39 -11.65
N PHE A 347 10.15 17.40 -12.21
CA PHE A 347 9.97 17.52 -13.65
C PHE A 347 10.36 18.91 -14.17
N ALA A 348 10.67 19.03 -15.45
CA ALA A 348 10.94 20.33 -16.07
C ALA A 348 9.71 21.26 -15.90
N GLY A 349 9.93 22.47 -15.40
CA GLY A 349 8.86 23.42 -15.09
C GLY A 349 8.15 23.21 -13.76
N GLU A 350 8.60 22.24 -12.94
CA GLU A 350 8.11 22.00 -11.56
C GLU A 350 8.95 22.80 -10.56
N GLN A 351 8.32 23.74 -9.87
CA GLN A 351 8.85 24.47 -8.72
C GLN A 351 8.32 23.83 -7.44
N ARG A 352 9.21 23.62 -6.47
CA ARG A 352 8.88 23.08 -5.15
C ARG A 352 9.11 24.11 -4.06
N ILE A 353 8.08 24.36 -3.25
CA ILE A 353 8.11 25.31 -2.15
C ILE A 353 7.82 24.54 -0.85
N MET A 354 8.77 24.53 0.07
CA MET A 354 8.61 23.89 1.37
C MET A 354 8.51 24.95 2.47
N CYS A 355 7.61 24.74 3.40
CA CYS A 355 7.52 25.45 4.67
C CYS A 355 7.91 24.49 5.80
N ASN A 356 8.82 24.88 6.68
CA ASN A 356 9.18 24.03 7.80
C ASN A 356 8.01 23.95 8.78
N SER A 357 7.61 22.73 9.15
CA SER A 357 6.66 22.52 10.22
C SER A 357 7.22 22.97 11.56
N PRO A 358 6.36 23.38 12.52
CA PRO A 358 6.84 23.88 13.82
C PRO A 358 7.53 22.75 14.61
N LYS A 359 8.58 23.14 15.36
CA LYS A 359 9.36 22.19 16.18
C LYS A 359 8.73 22.01 17.56
N VAL A 360 7.54 21.42 17.58
CA VAL A 360 6.80 21.07 18.81
C VAL A 360 6.80 19.56 19.00
N ALA A 361 6.52 19.09 20.21
CA ALA A 361 6.49 17.66 20.49
C ALA A 361 5.29 16.98 19.81
N THR A 362 4.13 17.62 19.84
CA THR A 362 2.88 17.22 19.19
C THR A 362 2.16 18.46 18.67
N TYR A 363 1.41 18.34 17.59
CA TYR A 363 0.82 19.50 16.92
C TYR A 363 -0.42 20.07 17.57
N ASP A 364 -0.97 19.44 18.60
CA ASP A 364 -1.97 20.05 19.49
C ASP A 364 -1.43 21.25 20.27
N LEU A 365 -0.11 21.34 20.43
CA LEU A 365 0.55 22.49 21.06
C LEU A 365 0.63 23.72 20.14
N GLN A 366 0.48 23.52 18.83
CA GLN A 366 0.47 24.58 17.82
C GLN A 366 -0.41 24.16 16.62
N PRO A 367 -1.76 24.19 16.76
CA PRO A 367 -2.69 23.68 15.75
C PRO A 367 -2.65 24.41 14.40
N GLU A 368 -2.30 25.69 14.41
CA GLU A 368 -2.08 26.48 13.18
C GLU A 368 -0.87 26.00 12.37
N MET A 369 0.03 25.21 12.99
CA MET A 369 1.25 24.72 12.37
C MET A 369 2.02 25.84 11.63
N SER A 370 2.37 25.64 10.35
CA SER A 370 3.02 26.66 9.54
C SER A 370 2.14 27.13 8.37
N ILE A 371 0.83 27.11 8.55
CA ILE A 371 -0.14 27.46 7.48
C ILE A 371 0.07 28.89 6.96
N ASP A 372 0.46 29.84 7.83
CA ASP A 372 0.77 31.21 7.43
C ASP A 372 1.99 31.29 6.50
N CYS A 373 3.00 30.41 6.69
CA CYS A 373 4.13 30.30 5.78
C CYS A 373 3.68 29.82 4.41
N VAL A 374 2.84 28.78 4.34
CA VAL A 374 2.30 28.25 3.08
C VAL A 374 1.49 29.35 2.39
N THR A 375 0.59 30.00 3.07
CA THR A 375 -0.26 31.07 2.54
C THR A 375 0.55 32.25 2.01
N SER A 376 1.50 32.75 2.81
CA SER A 376 2.33 33.90 2.45
C SER A 376 3.25 33.65 1.25
N LYS A 377 3.66 32.39 1.01
CA LYS A 377 4.48 32.01 -0.14
C LYS A 377 3.65 31.76 -1.40
N ILE A 378 2.46 31.20 -1.28
CA ILE A 378 1.69 30.83 -2.47
C ILE A 378 0.89 32.01 -3.06
N VAL A 379 0.36 32.90 -2.22
CA VAL A 379 -0.45 34.05 -2.68
C VAL A 379 0.31 34.94 -3.67
N PRO A 380 1.59 35.30 -3.45
CA PRO A 380 2.37 36.04 -4.46
C PRO A 380 2.55 35.28 -5.78
N GLU A 381 2.75 33.96 -5.75
CA GLU A 381 2.88 33.12 -6.94
C GLU A 381 1.59 33.08 -7.75
N ILE A 382 0.44 33.01 -7.07
CA ILE A 382 -0.89 33.09 -7.68
C ILE A 382 -1.08 34.47 -8.34
N ASN A 383 -0.79 35.56 -7.62
CA ASN A 383 -0.94 36.92 -8.11
C ASN A 383 -0.06 37.22 -9.32
N ASN A 384 1.13 36.62 -9.36
CA ASN A 384 2.04 36.70 -10.51
C ASN A 384 1.68 35.73 -11.64
N GLN A 385 0.66 34.88 -11.44
CA GLN A 385 0.28 33.82 -12.38
C GLN A 385 1.47 32.95 -12.81
N SER A 386 2.36 32.61 -11.88
CA SER A 386 3.66 31.96 -12.11
C SER A 386 3.54 30.53 -12.65
N ALA A 387 2.41 29.86 -12.44
CA ALA A 387 2.17 28.48 -12.85
C ALA A 387 0.83 28.27 -13.56
N ASP A 388 0.77 27.23 -14.38
CA ASP A 388 -0.46 26.73 -14.98
C ASP A 388 -1.21 25.77 -14.03
N PHE A 389 -0.44 25.07 -13.19
CA PHE A 389 -0.95 24.14 -12.18
C PHE A 389 -0.28 24.36 -10.82
N ILE A 390 -1.09 24.36 -9.76
CA ILE A 390 -0.63 24.44 -8.37
C ILE A 390 -1.23 23.26 -7.61
N CYS A 391 -0.38 22.47 -6.91
CA CYS A 391 -0.80 21.50 -5.91
C CYS A 391 -0.37 21.99 -4.54
N LEU A 392 -1.34 22.31 -3.70
CA LEU A 392 -1.17 22.81 -2.34
C LEU A 392 -1.80 21.83 -1.36
N ASN A 393 -1.08 21.52 -0.28
CA ASN A 393 -1.60 20.72 0.84
C ASN A 393 -1.55 21.54 2.14
N PHE A 394 -2.66 21.60 2.85
CA PHE A 394 -2.78 22.06 4.22
C PHE A 394 -2.82 20.87 5.17
N ALA A 395 -1.74 20.68 5.93
CA ALA A 395 -1.48 19.51 6.76
C ALA A 395 -2.29 19.45 8.07
N ASN A 396 -2.84 20.60 8.49
CA ASN A 396 -3.32 20.81 9.84
C ASN A 396 -4.39 19.82 10.32
N PRO A 397 -5.49 19.54 9.58
CA PRO A 397 -6.55 18.67 10.09
C PRO A 397 -6.03 17.26 10.37
N ASP A 398 -5.19 16.72 9.49
CA ASP A 398 -4.62 15.39 9.67
C ASP A 398 -3.62 15.32 10.82
N MET A 399 -2.61 16.20 10.78
CA MET A 399 -1.51 16.16 11.75
C MET A 399 -1.98 16.45 13.18
N VAL A 400 -2.94 17.37 13.34
CA VAL A 400 -3.54 17.68 14.66
C VAL A 400 -4.56 16.61 15.04
N GLY A 401 -5.33 16.08 14.10
CA GLY A 401 -6.27 14.98 14.31
C GLY A 401 -5.61 13.74 14.95
N HIS A 402 -4.41 13.40 14.51
CA HIS A 402 -3.61 12.31 15.09
C HIS A 402 -3.26 12.48 16.57
N THR A 403 -3.34 13.69 17.11
CA THR A 403 -3.11 13.93 18.56
C THR A 403 -4.30 13.52 19.42
N GLY A 404 -5.48 13.40 18.84
CA GLY A 404 -6.73 13.09 19.53
C GLY A 404 -7.33 14.23 20.31
N SER A 405 -6.75 15.44 20.25
CA SER A 405 -7.27 16.63 20.91
C SER A 405 -8.38 17.29 20.10
N MET A 406 -9.64 17.13 20.52
CA MET A 406 -10.80 17.77 19.87
C MET A 406 -10.64 19.29 19.78
N GLU A 407 -10.23 19.93 20.87
CA GLU A 407 -10.07 21.40 20.94
C GLU A 407 -9.01 21.88 19.93
N ALA A 408 -7.87 21.19 19.87
CA ALA A 408 -6.79 21.53 18.95
C ALA A 408 -7.20 21.27 17.48
N ALA A 409 -7.90 20.17 17.21
CA ALA A 409 -8.41 19.85 15.89
C ALA A 409 -9.44 20.88 15.38
N VAL A 410 -10.32 21.39 16.26
CA VAL A 410 -11.21 22.51 15.94
C VAL A 410 -10.40 23.76 15.57
N ALA A 411 -9.39 24.13 16.38
CA ALA A 411 -8.55 25.29 16.07
C ALA A 411 -7.77 25.10 14.75
N ALA A 412 -7.32 23.89 14.44
CA ALA A 412 -6.67 23.56 13.17
C ALA A 412 -7.62 23.77 11.97
N CYS A 413 -8.85 23.29 12.05
CA CYS A 413 -9.87 23.50 11.01
C CYS A 413 -10.18 25.00 10.80
N GLU A 414 -10.28 25.78 11.87
CA GLU A 414 -10.49 27.24 11.78
C GLU A 414 -9.30 27.97 11.15
N ALA A 415 -8.07 27.53 11.42
CA ALA A 415 -6.88 28.05 10.76
C ALA A 415 -6.89 27.78 9.26
N VAL A 416 -7.29 26.55 8.87
CA VAL A 416 -7.43 26.16 7.46
C VAL A 416 -8.50 26.99 6.76
N ASP A 417 -9.66 27.24 7.38
CA ASP A 417 -10.72 28.07 6.82
C ASP A 417 -10.22 29.48 6.46
N LYS A 418 -9.49 30.11 7.38
CA LYS A 418 -8.91 31.46 7.17
C LYS A 418 -7.85 31.47 6.06
N ALA A 419 -7.00 30.47 6.01
CA ALA A 419 -5.97 30.38 4.97
C ALA A 419 -6.58 30.04 3.59
N ALA A 420 -7.55 29.14 3.54
CA ALA A 420 -8.28 28.81 2.33
C ALA A 420 -8.97 30.05 1.74
N ALA A 421 -9.58 30.92 2.57
CA ALA A 421 -10.16 32.16 2.12
C ALA A 421 -9.15 33.03 1.36
N GLN A 422 -7.98 33.27 1.93
CA GLN A 422 -6.94 34.09 1.31
C GLN A 422 -6.42 33.51 -0.01
N VAL A 423 -6.19 32.18 -0.04
CA VAL A 423 -5.62 31.50 -1.20
C VAL A 423 -6.65 31.38 -2.33
N ILE A 424 -7.88 30.99 -2.01
CA ILE A 424 -8.96 30.82 -3.02
C ILE A 424 -9.37 32.17 -3.58
N ASP A 425 -9.51 33.22 -2.74
CA ASP A 425 -9.84 34.57 -3.24
C ASP A 425 -8.76 35.11 -4.18
N ALA A 426 -7.48 34.89 -3.86
CA ALA A 426 -6.37 35.25 -4.75
C ALA A 426 -6.44 34.43 -6.07
N ALA A 427 -6.72 33.14 -6.00
CA ALA A 427 -6.82 32.26 -7.15
C ALA A 427 -7.98 32.69 -8.08
N VAL A 428 -9.17 32.91 -7.54
CA VAL A 428 -10.35 33.37 -8.31
C VAL A 428 -10.10 34.74 -8.96
N ALA A 429 -9.47 35.67 -8.22
CA ALA A 429 -9.12 36.99 -8.74
C ALA A 429 -8.11 36.95 -9.91
N ASN A 430 -7.33 35.86 -10.02
CA ASN A 430 -6.35 35.63 -11.06
C ASN A 430 -6.75 34.55 -12.08
N ASP A 431 -8.04 34.28 -12.21
CA ASP A 431 -8.65 33.35 -13.18
C ASP A 431 -8.20 31.89 -13.06
N TYR A 432 -7.82 31.45 -11.84
CA TYR A 432 -7.62 30.03 -11.56
C TYR A 432 -8.97 29.35 -11.28
N THR A 433 -9.12 28.14 -11.79
CA THR A 433 -10.12 27.18 -11.30
C THR A 433 -9.53 26.44 -10.10
N VAL A 434 -10.25 26.32 -8.99
CA VAL A 434 -9.77 25.62 -7.80
C VAL A 434 -10.61 24.36 -7.56
N LEU A 435 -9.92 23.23 -7.42
CA LEU A 435 -10.48 21.99 -6.88
C LEU A 435 -10.08 21.90 -5.42
N VAL A 436 -11.05 21.97 -4.51
CA VAL A 436 -10.84 21.78 -3.07
C VAL A 436 -11.27 20.37 -2.73
N ILE A 437 -10.30 19.57 -2.20
CA ILE A 437 -10.52 18.17 -1.85
C ILE A 437 -9.86 17.85 -0.50
N ALA A 438 -10.05 16.62 -0.02
CA ALA A 438 -9.12 15.97 0.92
C ALA A 438 -8.64 14.65 0.31
N ASP A 439 -7.59 14.08 0.86
CA ASP A 439 -6.99 12.81 0.42
C ASP A 439 -7.47 11.61 1.23
N HIS A 440 -7.94 11.84 2.45
CA HIS A 440 -8.64 10.90 3.34
C HIS A 440 -9.35 11.66 4.46
N GLY A 441 -10.13 10.95 5.29
CA GLY A 441 -10.73 11.51 6.50
C GLY A 441 -9.86 11.27 7.73
N ASN A 442 -9.99 12.16 8.74
CA ASN A 442 -9.40 12.06 10.06
C ASN A 442 -10.22 12.90 11.07
N CYS A 443 -10.23 14.24 10.93
CA CYS A 443 -10.83 15.18 11.89
C CYS A 443 -12.36 15.14 11.96
N GLU A 444 -13.04 14.51 11.03
CA GLU A 444 -14.50 14.35 11.07
C GLU A 444 -14.93 13.26 12.07
N VAL A 445 -13.99 12.45 12.59
CA VAL A 445 -14.25 11.45 13.64
C VAL A 445 -13.12 11.46 14.66
N MET A 446 -13.25 12.29 15.68
CA MET A 446 -12.29 12.42 16.78
C MET A 446 -12.60 11.52 17.99
N LEU A 447 -13.78 10.89 18.01
CA LEU A 447 -14.25 10.01 19.08
C LEU A 447 -14.81 8.73 18.50
N ASN A 448 -14.43 7.59 19.08
CA ASN A 448 -15.01 6.29 18.79
C ASN A 448 -16.43 6.15 19.38
N GLU A 449 -17.17 5.11 18.99
CA GLU A 449 -18.52 4.84 19.48
C GLU A 449 -18.59 4.65 21.02
N ASP A 450 -17.53 4.13 21.62
CA ASP A 450 -17.40 3.95 23.07
C ASP A 450 -17.00 5.23 23.82
N GLY A 451 -16.82 6.35 23.10
CA GLY A 451 -16.39 7.64 23.63
C GLY A 451 -14.88 7.76 23.84
N SER A 452 -14.10 6.76 23.52
CA SER A 452 -12.64 6.87 23.52
C SER A 452 -12.15 7.75 22.37
N VAL A 453 -10.95 8.30 22.50
CA VAL A 453 -10.33 9.15 21.47
C VAL A 453 -10.00 8.33 20.24
N ASN A 454 -10.37 8.83 19.06
CA ASN A 454 -9.91 8.32 17.79
C ASN A 454 -8.74 9.17 17.28
N THR A 455 -7.66 8.52 16.87
CA THR A 455 -6.47 9.14 16.26
C THR A 455 -6.16 8.57 14.88
N ALA A 456 -6.98 7.65 14.42
CA ALA A 456 -6.80 6.98 13.12
C ALA A 456 -7.56 7.70 12.00
N HIS A 457 -7.16 7.44 10.77
CA HIS A 457 -7.94 7.83 9.60
C HIS A 457 -9.29 7.12 9.57
N THR A 458 -10.17 7.55 8.67
CA THR A 458 -11.51 6.99 8.51
C THR A 458 -11.73 6.45 7.09
N THR A 459 -12.80 5.70 6.91
CA THR A 459 -13.28 5.27 5.59
C THR A 459 -14.37 6.19 5.02
N ASN A 460 -14.61 7.32 5.67
CA ASN A 460 -15.60 8.29 5.24
C ASN A 460 -15.18 8.95 3.91
N PRO A 461 -16.16 9.35 3.09
CA PRO A 461 -15.87 10.13 1.90
C PRO A 461 -15.32 11.52 2.26
N VAL A 462 -14.66 12.14 1.31
CA VAL A 462 -14.10 13.48 1.43
C VAL A 462 -14.78 14.47 0.47
N PRO A 463 -14.69 15.80 0.72
CA PRO A 463 -15.27 16.81 -0.16
C PRO A 463 -14.56 16.87 -1.52
N LEU A 464 -15.32 17.29 -2.52
CA LEU A 464 -14.85 17.76 -3.82
C LEU A 464 -15.66 19.00 -4.18
N ILE A 465 -15.04 20.18 -4.14
CA ILE A 465 -15.68 21.46 -4.49
C ILE A 465 -14.98 22.06 -5.70
N LEU A 466 -15.75 22.43 -6.73
CA LEU A 466 -15.24 23.04 -7.95
C LEU A 466 -15.48 24.55 -7.92
N VAL A 467 -14.48 25.31 -7.52
CA VAL A 467 -14.55 26.78 -7.48
C VAL A 467 -14.20 27.32 -8.87
N ASP A 468 -15.22 27.60 -9.66
CA ASP A 468 -15.12 28.15 -11.02
C ASP A 468 -16.33 29.02 -11.34
N LYS A 469 -16.13 30.08 -12.11
CA LYS A 469 -17.22 31.00 -12.49
C LYS A 469 -18.13 30.46 -13.59
N ASP A 470 -17.62 29.59 -14.44
CA ASP A 470 -18.33 29.13 -15.66
C ASP A 470 -18.89 27.72 -15.51
N LEU A 471 -18.17 26.83 -14.79
CA LEU A 471 -18.55 25.43 -14.60
C LEU A 471 -19.61 25.29 -13.52
N LYS A 472 -20.65 24.50 -13.79
CA LYS A 472 -21.84 24.40 -12.91
C LYS A 472 -22.11 23.00 -12.40
N GLU A 473 -21.31 22.03 -12.82
CA GLU A 473 -21.49 20.63 -12.47
C GLU A 473 -20.15 19.96 -12.20
N ILE A 474 -20.13 19.06 -11.21
CA ILE A 474 -19.03 18.11 -10.94
C ILE A 474 -19.64 16.82 -10.39
N LYS A 475 -19.05 15.67 -10.74
CA LYS A 475 -19.52 14.35 -10.32
C LYS A 475 -18.70 13.83 -9.15
N SER A 476 -19.31 12.96 -8.34
CA SER A 476 -18.58 12.16 -7.37
C SER A 476 -17.70 11.12 -8.06
N GLY A 477 -16.58 10.76 -7.41
CA GLY A 477 -15.64 9.81 -7.97
C GLY A 477 -14.64 9.31 -6.94
N VAL A 478 -13.42 9.06 -7.40
CA VAL A 478 -12.27 8.62 -6.61
C VAL A 478 -11.09 9.56 -6.81
N LEU A 479 -10.04 9.45 -5.97
CA LEU A 479 -8.87 10.35 -6.06
C LEU A 479 -8.18 10.29 -7.43
N GLY A 480 -8.16 9.12 -8.07
CA GLY A 480 -7.57 8.95 -9.39
C GLY A 480 -8.26 9.76 -10.51
N ASP A 481 -9.52 10.17 -10.33
CA ASP A 481 -10.27 10.97 -11.31
C ASP A 481 -9.81 12.44 -11.36
N ILE A 482 -9.06 12.89 -10.36
CA ILE A 482 -8.64 14.30 -10.24
C ILE A 482 -7.62 14.67 -11.31
N ALA A 483 -6.62 13.82 -11.61
CA ALA A 483 -5.64 14.13 -12.66
C ALA A 483 -6.30 14.28 -14.06
N PRO A 484 -7.16 13.35 -14.54
CA PRO A 484 -7.94 13.55 -15.76
C PRO A 484 -8.79 14.84 -15.76
N THR A 485 -9.39 15.18 -14.62
CA THR A 485 -10.17 16.41 -14.45
C THR A 485 -9.29 17.65 -14.62
N ILE A 486 -8.11 17.68 -14.00
CA ILE A 486 -7.13 18.78 -14.14
C ILE A 486 -6.64 18.89 -15.58
N LEU A 487 -6.27 17.78 -16.23
CA LEU A 487 -5.85 17.79 -17.63
C LEU A 487 -6.93 18.38 -18.56
N LYS A 488 -8.19 18.02 -18.35
CA LYS A 488 -9.31 18.57 -19.12
C LYS A 488 -9.49 20.07 -18.88
N LEU A 489 -9.35 20.56 -17.64
CA LEU A 489 -9.38 21.97 -17.30
C LEU A 489 -8.28 22.76 -18.00
N ILE A 490 -7.04 22.27 -17.94
CA ILE A 490 -5.84 22.92 -18.52
C ILE A 490 -5.84 22.80 -20.06
N GLY A 491 -6.55 21.83 -20.63
CA GLY A 491 -6.59 21.59 -22.08
C GLY A 491 -5.44 20.76 -22.59
N VAL A 492 -4.95 19.83 -21.78
CA VAL A 492 -3.93 18.84 -22.13
C VAL A 492 -4.61 17.48 -22.31
N GLU A 493 -4.17 16.71 -23.29
CA GLU A 493 -4.70 15.39 -23.60
C GLU A 493 -4.35 14.38 -22.49
N GLN A 494 -5.32 13.57 -22.10
CA GLN A 494 -5.15 12.50 -21.12
C GLN A 494 -4.38 11.32 -21.76
N PRO A 495 -3.27 10.86 -21.16
CA PRO A 495 -2.56 9.69 -21.67
C PRO A 495 -3.31 8.39 -21.37
N PRO A 496 -3.12 7.32 -22.17
CA PRO A 496 -3.86 6.07 -22.01
C PRO A 496 -3.55 5.34 -20.69
N GLU A 497 -2.43 5.62 -20.04
CA GLU A 497 -2.10 5.06 -18.73
C GLU A 497 -2.97 5.63 -17.60
N MET A 498 -3.56 6.80 -17.77
CA MET A 498 -4.57 7.32 -16.85
C MET A 498 -5.91 6.68 -17.19
N THR A 499 -6.32 5.69 -16.40
CA THR A 499 -7.50 4.86 -16.63
C THR A 499 -8.76 5.40 -15.98
N GLN A 500 -8.64 6.44 -15.16
CA GLN A 500 -9.77 7.11 -14.55
C GLN A 500 -10.34 8.20 -15.45
N GLU A 501 -11.53 8.71 -15.11
CA GLU A 501 -12.28 9.63 -15.96
C GLU A 501 -12.38 11.03 -15.36
N SER A 502 -12.52 12.03 -16.22
CA SER A 502 -12.79 13.41 -15.78
C SER A 502 -14.18 13.54 -15.14
N LEU A 503 -14.27 14.23 -14.02
CA LEU A 503 -15.52 14.47 -13.27
C LEU A 503 -16.33 15.68 -13.76
N ILE A 504 -15.86 16.36 -14.80
CA ILE A 504 -16.52 17.52 -15.40
C ILE A 504 -16.90 17.28 -16.85
#